data_1f51e04f9fdabfe008334ecc68d10dbd
#
_entry.id   1f51e04f9fdabfe008334ecc68d10dbd
#
_cell.length_a   1.000
_cell.length_b   1.000
_cell.length_c   1.000
_cell.angle_alpha   90.00
_cell.angle_beta   90.00
_cell.angle_gamma   90.00
#
_symmetry.space_group_name_H-M   'P 1'
#
loop_
_entity.id
_entity.type
_entity.pdbx_description
1 polymer ?
#
loop_
_entity_poly.entity_id
_entity_poly.type
_entity_poly.pdbx_seq_one_letter_code
_entity_poly.pdbx_strand_id
1 'polypeptide(L)'
;MADIKHLKADASQEDILSVIDQDAALILDDVLDNDLLSQIKDELDPYLNNYIKGKTEFTGFETKRVGGLLARSVGCQNLALHPLINNLACNFLEPYGDGYQLHFTSAVSIGPGESKQILHRDRGIWGGYIPRKIETHFSTIWALTDFTKENGATQVVPGSH
;
A
#
# COMPACT_ATOMS: atom_id res chain seq x y z
N MET A 1 -12.85 15.09 -10.02
CA MET A 1 -11.69 14.35 -9.53
C MET A 1 -11.31 13.39 -10.66
N ALA A 2 -10.03 13.27 -10.99
CA ALA A 2 -9.60 12.22 -11.91
C ALA A 2 -9.81 10.86 -11.22
N ASP A 3 -10.42 9.92 -11.91
CA ASP A 3 -10.60 8.57 -11.39
C ASP A 3 -9.27 7.82 -11.50
N ILE A 4 -8.95 7.01 -10.48
CA ILE A 4 -7.78 6.14 -10.54
C ILE A 4 -8.05 5.06 -11.57
N LYS A 5 -7.06 4.76 -12.42
CA LYS A 5 -7.19 3.74 -13.45
C LYS A 5 -7.22 2.35 -12.84
N HIS A 6 -8.17 1.54 -13.29
CA HIS A 6 -8.31 0.13 -12.94
C HIS A 6 -7.73 -0.75 -14.06
N LEU A 7 -6.93 -1.73 -13.68
CA LEU A 7 -6.48 -2.82 -14.56
C LEU A 7 -6.73 -4.15 -13.83
N LYS A 8 -6.92 -5.21 -14.62
CA LYS A 8 -7.04 -6.55 -14.05
C LYS A 8 -5.68 -7.14 -13.70
N ALA A 9 -5.66 -8.12 -12.80
CA ALA A 9 -4.44 -8.82 -12.39
C ALA A 9 -3.68 -9.50 -13.53
N ASP A 10 -4.35 -9.83 -14.64
CA ASP A 10 -3.78 -10.43 -15.86
C ASP A 10 -3.37 -9.41 -16.92
N ALA A 11 -3.46 -8.11 -16.65
CA ALA A 11 -2.96 -7.07 -17.54
C ALA A 11 -1.45 -7.24 -17.80
N SER A 12 -1.00 -6.81 -18.96
CA SER A 12 0.44 -6.89 -19.26
C SER A 12 1.26 -6.04 -18.29
N GLN A 13 2.46 -6.50 -17.97
CA GLN A 13 3.38 -5.74 -17.13
C GLN A 13 3.70 -4.36 -17.74
N GLU A 14 3.81 -4.27 -19.06
CA GLU A 14 4.05 -3.02 -19.79
C GLU A 14 2.91 -2.03 -19.58
N ASP A 15 1.65 -2.47 -19.68
CA ASP A 15 0.49 -1.61 -19.43
C ASP A 15 0.46 -1.11 -18.00
N ILE A 16 0.73 -1.99 -17.02
CA ILE A 16 0.76 -1.62 -15.61
C ILE A 16 1.86 -0.57 -15.34
N LEU A 17 3.08 -0.82 -15.80
CA LEU A 17 4.20 0.11 -15.62
C LEU A 17 3.98 1.44 -16.33
N SER A 18 3.38 1.42 -17.52
CA SER A 18 3.01 2.64 -18.25
C SER A 18 2.04 3.51 -17.46
N VAL A 19 1.06 2.91 -16.77
CA VAL A 19 0.13 3.66 -15.91
C VAL A 19 0.84 4.19 -14.67
N ILE A 20 1.73 3.40 -14.07
CA ILE A 20 2.52 3.86 -12.91
C ILE A 20 3.40 5.06 -13.30
N ASP A 21 4.03 5.02 -14.46
CA ASP A 21 4.88 6.11 -14.95
C ASP A 21 4.07 7.38 -15.23
N GLN A 22 2.85 7.24 -15.73
CA GLN A 22 1.98 8.37 -16.04
C GLN A 22 1.29 8.96 -14.80
N ASP A 23 0.68 8.08 -13.97
CA ASP A 23 -0.29 8.46 -12.94
C ASP A 23 0.24 8.21 -11.52
N ALA A 24 1.38 7.53 -11.38
CA ALA A 24 1.99 7.11 -10.10
C ALA A 24 1.13 6.20 -9.24
N ALA A 25 -0.06 5.87 -9.66
CA ALA A 25 -0.98 4.99 -8.94
C ALA A 25 -1.99 4.33 -9.89
N LEU A 26 -2.35 3.10 -9.59
CA LEU A 26 -3.47 2.39 -10.23
C LEU A 26 -4.08 1.41 -9.22
N ILE A 27 -5.22 0.86 -9.59
CA ILE A 27 -5.85 -0.23 -8.87
C ILE A 27 -5.73 -1.50 -9.75
N LEU A 28 -5.21 -2.57 -9.15
CA LEU A 28 -5.25 -3.90 -9.75
C LEU A 28 -6.41 -4.67 -9.13
N ASP A 29 -7.38 -5.01 -9.97
CA ASP A 29 -8.56 -5.73 -9.53
C ASP A 29 -8.27 -7.24 -9.47
N ASP A 30 -8.91 -7.93 -8.54
CA ASP A 30 -8.94 -9.39 -8.41
C ASP A 30 -7.55 -10.05 -8.19
N VAL A 31 -6.60 -9.35 -7.59
CA VAL A 31 -5.28 -9.92 -7.25
C VAL A 31 -5.33 -10.83 -6.03
N LEU A 32 -6.20 -10.52 -5.08
CA LEU A 32 -6.34 -11.23 -3.81
C LEU A 32 -7.57 -12.12 -3.82
N ASP A 33 -7.38 -13.42 -3.67
CA ASP A 33 -8.50 -14.35 -3.54
C ASP A 33 -9.15 -14.30 -2.14
N ASN A 34 -10.38 -14.81 -2.05
CA ASN A 34 -11.16 -14.76 -0.82
C ASN A 34 -10.59 -15.63 0.31
N ASP A 35 -9.93 -16.72 0.00
CA ASP A 35 -9.37 -17.63 1.00
C ASP A 35 -8.16 -16.98 1.67
N LEU A 36 -7.26 -16.40 0.89
CA LEU A 36 -6.11 -15.64 1.41
C LEU A 36 -6.57 -14.37 2.15
N LEU A 37 -7.60 -13.69 1.65
CA LEU A 37 -8.20 -12.54 2.34
C LEU A 37 -8.74 -12.92 3.73
N SER A 38 -9.48 -14.04 3.81
CA SER A 38 -10.00 -14.55 5.10
C SER A 38 -8.88 -14.95 6.04
N GLN A 39 -7.89 -15.67 5.54
CA GLN A 39 -6.70 -16.05 6.32
C GLN A 39 -6.01 -14.83 6.92
N ILE A 40 -5.74 -13.80 6.12
CA ILE A 40 -5.05 -12.58 6.58
C ILE A 40 -5.87 -11.89 7.67
N LYS A 41 -7.19 -11.79 7.51
CA LYS A 41 -8.07 -11.20 8.52
C LYS A 41 -8.00 -11.96 9.83
N ASP A 42 -8.14 -13.27 9.80
CA ASP A 42 -8.11 -14.13 10.99
C ASP A 42 -6.75 -14.04 11.70
N GLU A 43 -5.65 -14.01 10.96
CA GLU A 43 -4.31 -13.90 11.50
C GLU A 43 -4.00 -12.50 12.10
N LEU A 44 -4.58 -11.43 11.56
CA LEU A 44 -4.34 -10.06 12.03
C LEU A 44 -5.33 -9.60 13.11
N ASP A 45 -6.51 -10.16 13.19
CA ASP A 45 -7.57 -9.79 14.14
C ASP A 45 -7.09 -9.73 15.60
N PRO A 46 -6.35 -10.73 16.14
CA PRO A 46 -5.86 -10.68 17.52
C PRO A 46 -4.95 -9.48 17.80
N TYR A 47 -4.19 -9.04 16.80
CA TYR A 47 -3.32 -7.88 16.94
C TYR A 47 -4.11 -6.58 16.81
N LEU A 48 -4.96 -6.45 15.80
CA LEU A 48 -5.77 -5.25 15.57
C LEU A 48 -6.73 -4.98 16.73
N ASN A 49 -7.33 -6.02 17.32
CA ASN A 49 -8.26 -5.88 18.43
C ASN A 49 -7.57 -5.36 19.71
N ASN A 50 -6.33 -5.74 19.94
CA ASN A 50 -5.57 -5.40 21.15
C ASN A 50 -4.58 -4.24 20.98
N TYR A 51 -4.51 -3.64 19.79
CA TYR A 51 -3.52 -2.58 19.53
C TYR A 51 -4.02 -1.21 19.97
N ILE A 52 -3.09 -0.37 20.42
CA ILE A 52 -3.40 1.00 20.81
C ILE A 52 -3.62 1.89 19.57
N LYS A 53 -4.52 2.84 19.69
CA LYS A 53 -4.76 3.87 18.67
C LYS A 53 -3.57 4.83 18.53
N GLY A 54 -3.48 5.52 17.41
CA GLY A 54 -2.49 6.56 17.19
C GLY A 54 -2.64 7.73 18.17
N LYS A 55 -1.62 8.59 18.24
CA LYS A 55 -1.54 9.69 19.21
C LYS A 55 -1.38 11.07 18.57
N THR A 56 -1.41 11.13 17.26
CA THR A 56 -1.22 12.37 16.51
C THR A 56 -2.21 12.43 15.34
N GLU A 57 -2.47 13.61 14.80
CA GLU A 57 -3.28 13.77 13.59
C GLU A 57 -2.78 12.92 12.42
N PHE A 58 -1.46 12.78 12.29
CA PHE A 58 -0.86 11.98 11.22
C PHE A 58 -1.07 10.47 11.43
N THR A 59 -0.95 9.99 12.67
CA THR A 59 -1.14 8.55 12.97
C THR A 59 -2.59 8.17 13.13
N GLY A 60 -3.47 9.14 13.33
CA GLY A 60 -4.92 8.99 13.53
C GLY A 60 -5.28 8.62 14.96
N PHE A 61 -6.16 9.38 15.61
CA PHE A 61 -6.59 9.15 16.99
C PHE A 61 -7.55 7.96 17.12
N GLU A 62 -8.26 7.62 16.05
CA GLU A 62 -9.13 6.45 15.96
C GLU A 62 -8.56 5.34 15.07
N THR A 63 -7.29 5.45 14.68
CA THR A 63 -6.61 4.52 13.78
C THR A 63 -5.64 3.63 14.55
N LYS A 64 -5.72 2.32 14.30
CA LYS A 64 -4.75 1.32 14.78
C LYS A 64 -3.79 0.96 13.66
N ARG A 65 -2.50 0.81 13.99
CA ARG A 65 -1.45 0.46 13.03
C ARG A 65 -0.57 -0.66 13.58
N VAL A 66 -0.70 -1.84 13.03
CA VAL A 66 0.06 -3.02 13.43
C VAL A 66 1.20 -3.23 12.44
N GLY A 67 2.43 -3.04 12.88
CA GLY A 67 3.63 -3.27 12.06
C GLY A 67 4.17 -4.69 12.16
N GLY A 68 5.21 -4.98 11.35
CA GLY A 68 5.93 -6.26 11.40
C GLY A 68 5.06 -7.45 10.98
N LEU A 69 4.27 -7.29 9.92
CA LEU A 69 3.25 -8.27 9.52
C LEU A 69 3.84 -9.64 9.15
N LEU A 70 5.06 -9.68 8.62
CA LEU A 70 5.69 -10.96 8.24
C LEU A 70 5.94 -11.90 9.44
N ALA A 71 6.09 -11.33 10.64
CA ALA A 71 6.23 -12.10 11.88
C ALA A 71 4.88 -12.50 12.49
N ARG A 72 3.77 -12.04 11.93
CA ARG A 72 2.43 -12.15 12.52
C ARG A 72 1.43 -12.92 11.64
N SER A 73 1.66 -12.97 10.34
CA SER A 73 0.72 -13.49 9.35
C SER A 73 1.46 -14.17 8.21
N VAL A 74 1.18 -15.44 8.01
CA VAL A 74 1.64 -16.20 6.85
C VAL A 74 0.99 -15.67 5.58
N GLY A 75 -0.27 -15.27 5.65
CA GLY A 75 -0.96 -14.61 4.54
C GLY A 75 -0.25 -13.33 4.10
N CYS A 76 0.24 -12.51 5.05
CA CYS A 76 1.02 -11.32 4.71
C CYS A 76 2.40 -11.66 4.12
N GLN A 77 3.02 -12.79 4.49
CA GLN A 77 4.23 -13.27 3.81
C GLN A 77 3.94 -13.61 2.34
N ASN A 78 2.80 -14.24 2.07
CA ASN A 78 2.38 -14.55 0.70
C ASN A 78 2.15 -13.27 -0.12
N LEU A 79 1.55 -12.23 0.46
CA LEU A 79 1.42 -10.93 -0.21
C LEU A 79 2.78 -10.29 -0.51
N ALA A 80 3.70 -10.31 0.45
CA ALA A 80 5.05 -9.76 0.26
C ALA A 80 5.85 -10.51 -0.81
N LEU A 81 5.56 -11.79 -1.00
CA LEU A 81 6.19 -12.64 -2.02
C LEU A 81 5.36 -12.79 -3.30
N HIS A 82 4.29 -12.02 -3.46
CA HIS A 82 3.40 -12.15 -4.61
C HIS A 82 4.16 -11.90 -5.93
N PRO A 83 4.19 -12.85 -6.87
CA PRO A 83 5.07 -12.78 -8.05
C PRO A 83 4.83 -11.55 -8.92
N LEU A 84 3.56 -11.19 -9.18
CA LEU A 84 3.22 -9.99 -9.94
C LEU A 84 3.82 -8.75 -9.29
N ILE A 85 3.62 -8.59 -7.99
CA ILE A 85 4.08 -7.40 -7.25
C ILE A 85 5.61 -7.33 -7.20
N ASN A 86 6.28 -8.44 -6.95
CA ASN A 86 7.75 -8.46 -6.95
C ASN A 86 8.33 -8.15 -8.33
N ASN A 87 7.73 -8.66 -9.40
CA ASN A 87 8.14 -8.35 -10.76
C ASN A 87 7.95 -6.86 -11.09
N LEU A 88 6.81 -6.29 -10.72
CA LEU A 88 6.54 -4.86 -10.92
C LEU A 88 7.52 -3.99 -10.11
N ALA A 89 7.73 -4.30 -8.84
CA ALA A 89 8.66 -3.57 -7.98
C ALA A 89 10.10 -3.65 -8.50
N CYS A 90 10.54 -4.82 -8.94
CA CYS A 90 11.86 -5.02 -9.55
C CYS A 90 12.04 -4.11 -10.78
N ASN A 91 11.14 -4.21 -11.73
CA ASN A 91 11.25 -3.44 -12.99
C ASN A 91 11.10 -1.93 -12.78
N PHE A 92 10.28 -1.51 -11.82
CA PHE A 92 10.11 -0.10 -11.50
C PHE A 92 11.33 0.51 -10.80
N LEU A 93 11.97 -0.24 -9.89
CA LEU A 93 13.08 0.26 -9.08
C LEU A 93 14.47 -0.02 -9.67
N GLU A 94 14.60 -1.02 -10.54
CA GLU A 94 15.87 -1.40 -11.19
C GLU A 94 16.64 -0.23 -11.83
N PRO A 95 15.99 0.73 -12.51
CA PRO A 95 16.71 1.87 -13.10
C PRO A 95 17.39 2.78 -12.07
N TYR A 96 17.08 2.65 -10.78
CA TYR A 96 17.51 3.55 -9.73
C TYR A 96 18.45 2.92 -8.70
N GLY A 97 18.72 1.61 -8.79
CA GLY A 97 19.61 0.93 -7.83
C GLY A 97 19.86 -0.54 -8.19
N ASP A 98 20.85 -1.14 -7.54
CA ASP A 98 21.26 -2.55 -7.77
C ASP A 98 20.25 -3.58 -7.22
N GLY A 99 19.20 -3.12 -6.56
CA GLY A 99 18.16 -3.96 -5.98
C GLY A 99 17.28 -3.18 -5.01
N TYR A 100 16.28 -3.87 -4.48
CA TYR A 100 15.37 -3.29 -3.48
C TYR A 100 15.17 -4.25 -2.31
N GLN A 101 14.66 -3.72 -1.21
CA GLN A 101 14.30 -4.51 -0.03
C GLN A 101 12.95 -4.07 0.49
N LEU A 102 12.26 -4.98 1.15
CA LEU A 102 11.04 -4.65 1.87
C LEU A 102 11.38 -3.71 3.03
N HIS A 103 10.85 -2.49 2.98
CA HIS A 103 11.13 -1.46 3.97
C HIS A 103 10.33 -1.68 5.25
N PHE A 104 9.01 -1.73 5.15
CA PHE A 104 8.13 -2.03 6.27
C PHE A 104 6.80 -2.61 5.81
N THR A 105 6.08 -3.19 6.76
CA THR A 105 4.71 -3.67 6.56
C THR A 105 3.82 -3.17 7.68
N SER A 106 2.59 -2.76 7.35
CA SER A 106 1.63 -2.27 8.34
C SER A 106 0.19 -2.61 7.94
N ALA A 107 -0.56 -3.18 8.87
CA ALA A 107 -2.01 -3.23 8.79
C ALA A 107 -2.59 -1.99 9.45
N VAL A 108 -3.48 -1.30 8.73
CA VAL A 108 -4.09 -0.05 9.16
C VAL A 108 -5.59 -0.28 9.30
N SER A 109 -6.12 -0.07 10.49
CA SER A 109 -7.57 -0.14 10.77
C SER A 109 -8.05 1.25 11.20
N ILE A 110 -8.83 1.88 10.34
CA ILE A 110 -9.40 3.22 10.56
C ILE A 110 -10.73 3.05 11.29
N GLY A 111 -10.86 3.69 12.44
CA GLY A 111 -12.09 3.68 13.23
C GLY A 111 -13.07 4.78 12.84
N PRO A 112 -14.33 4.65 13.29
CA PRO A 112 -15.36 5.65 13.02
C PRO A 112 -14.97 7.03 13.54
N GLY A 113 -15.21 8.06 12.72
CA GLY A 113 -14.93 9.45 13.07
C GLY A 113 -13.48 9.89 12.91
N GLU A 114 -12.61 9.03 12.37
CA GLU A 114 -11.22 9.41 12.11
C GLU A 114 -11.14 10.52 11.05
N SER A 115 -10.23 11.46 11.28
CA SER A 115 -9.95 12.52 10.31
C SER A 115 -9.04 12.01 9.18
N LYS A 116 -9.18 12.61 8.01
CA LYS A 116 -8.29 12.31 6.89
C LYS A 116 -6.87 12.81 7.18
N GLN A 117 -5.87 12.05 6.75
CA GLN A 117 -4.48 12.52 6.74
C GLN A 117 -4.31 13.68 5.74
N ILE A 118 -3.34 14.54 6.01
CA ILE A 118 -2.85 15.47 5.00
C ILE A 118 -2.23 14.69 3.83
N LEU A 119 -2.48 15.14 2.60
CA LEU A 119 -1.83 14.55 1.43
C LEU A 119 -0.32 14.74 1.54
N HIS A 120 0.41 13.66 1.39
CA HIS A 120 1.87 13.61 1.53
C HIS A 120 2.47 12.63 0.53
N ARG A 121 3.78 12.64 0.40
CA ARG A 121 4.54 11.63 -0.34
C ARG A 121 5.38 10.83 0.64
N ASP A 122 5.29 9.51 0.60
CA ASP A 122 6.04 8.61 1.50
C ASP A 122 7.55 8.75 1.32
N ARG A 123 8.02 9.10 0.12
CA ARG A 123 9.44 9.42 -0.09
C ARG A 123 9.99 10.53 0.80
N GLY A 124 9.13 11.31 1.44
CA GLY A 124 9.51 12.34 2.42
C GLY A 124 10.37 11.80 3.56
N ILE A 125 10.31 10.51 3.89
CA ILE A 125 11.16 9.83 4.85
C ILE A 125 12.66 9.94 4.49
N TRP A 126 12.99 10.04 3.21
CA TRP A 126 14.37 10.18 2.71
C TRP A 126 14.84 11.65 2.71
N GLY A 127 14.00 12.58 3.15
CA GLY A 127 14.29 14.01 3.15
C GLY A 127 14.47 14.60 1.77
N GLY A 128 15.17 15.71 1.68
CA GLY A 128 15.46 16.41 0.43
C GLY A 128 16.77 16.00 -0.26
N TYR A 129 17.45 14.98 0.27
CA TYR A 129 18.80 14.63 -0.20
C TYR A 129 18.80 13.84 -1.51
N ILE A 130 17.74 13.07 -1.77
CA ILE A 130 17.64 12.26 -2.98
C ILE A 130 16.92 13.07 -4.06
N PRO A 131 17.52 13.26 -5.25
CA PRO A 131 16.87 13.96 -6.36
C PRO A 131 15.53 13.35 -6.72
N ARG A 132 14.52 14.16 -7.06
CA ARG A 132 13.17 13.70 -7.40
C ARG A 132 13.10 12.74 -8.59
N LYS A 133 14.05 12.82 -9.49
CA LYS A 133 14.16 11.91 -10.64
C LYS A 133 14.58 10.48 -10.27
N ILE A 134 14.92 10.22 -9.00
CA ILE A 134 15.26 8.90 -8.49
C ILE A 134 14.06 8.39 -7.71
N GLU A 135 13.41 7.33 -8.18
CA GLU A 135 12.34 6.68 -7.46
C GLU A 135 12.91 5.81 -6.33
N THR A 136 12.43 6.04 -5.14
CA THR A 136 12.96 5.39 -3.93
C THR A 136 11.98 4.42 -3.29
N HIS A 137 10.72 4.45 -3.73
CA HIS A 137 9.65 3.65 -3.17
C HIS A 137 8.75 3.07 -4.25
N PHE A 138 8.39 1.82 -4.04
CA PHE A 138 7.24 1.17 -4.64
C PHE A 138 6.37 0.66 -3.50
N SER A 139 5.12 1.08 -3.44
CA SER A 139 4.22 0.72 -2.34
C SER A 139 2.99 0.00 -2.86
N THR A 140 2.51 -0.98 -2.10
CA THR A 140 1.22 -1.64 -2.35
C THR A 140 0.30 -1.46 -1.17
N ILE A 141 -0.97 -1.22 -1.44
CA ILE A 141 -2.03 -1.19 -0.43
C ILE A 141 -3.03 -2.28 -0.79
N TRP A 142 -3.20 -3.23 0.10
CA TRP A 142 -4.11 -4.37 -0.05
C TRP A 142 -5.41 -4.09 0.69
N ALA A 143 -6.51 -4.06 -0.04
CA ALA A 143 -7.84 -3.82 0.51
C ALA A 143 -8.33 -5.07 1.24
N LEU A 144 -8.29 -5.08 2.57
CA LEU A 144 -8.86 -6.15 3.38
C LEU A 144 -10.36 -6.00 3.65
N THR A 145 -10.89 -4.80 3.38
CA THR A 145 -12.33 -4.48 3.38
C THR A 145 -12.61 -3.62 2.16
N ASP A 146 -13.87 -3.42 1.83
CA ASP A 146 -14.24 -2.51 0.75
C ASP A 146 -13.67 -1.11 1.01
N PHE A 147 -13.07 -0.51 -0.01
CA PHE A 147 -12.59 0.86 0.06
C PHE A 147 -13.67 1.80 -0.49
N THR A 148 -14.31 2.54 0.40
CA THR A 148 -15.35 3.50 0.03
C THR A 148 -15.01 4.89 0.55
N LYS A 149 -15.67 5.89 0.01
CA LYS A 149 -15.50 7.27 0.47
C LYS A 149 -15.90 7.45 1.94
N GLU A 150 -16.86 6.66 2.40
CA GLU A 150 -17.45 6.75 3.74
C GLU A 150 -16.57 6.07 4.81
N ASN A 151 -15.73 5.10 4.42
CA ASN A 151 -14.92 4.34 5.37
C ASN A 151 -13.43 4.73 5.39
N GLY A 152 -13.09 5.87 4.76
CA GLY A 152 -11.73 6.40 4.84
C GLY A 152 -10.75 5.75 3.86
N ALA A 153 -11.21 5.30 2.69
CA ALA A 153 -10.35 4.80 1.63
C ALA A 153 -9.18 5.76 1.33
N THR A 154 -8.04 5.19 1.00
CA THR A 154 -6.84 5.94 0.62
C THR A 154 -7.13 6.86 -0.56
N GLN A 155 -6.72 8.12 -0.43
CA GLN A 155 -6.86 9.12 -1.47
C GLN A 155 -5.51 9.35 -2.16
N VAL A 156 -5.51 9.36 -3.48
CA VAL A 156 -4.32 9.66 -4.28
C VAL A 156 -4.62 10.79 -5.27
N VAL A 157 -3.57 11.48 -5.68
CA VAL A 157 -3.62 12.50 -6.72
C VAL A 157 -2.82 11.97 -7.92
N PRO A 158 -3.47 11.45 -8.97
CA PRO A 158 -2.77 10.93 -10.14
C PRO A 158 -1.79 11.95 -10.74
N GLY A 159 -0.62 11.48 -11.17
CA GLY A 159 0.42 12.33 -11.76
C GLY A 159 1.11 13.27 -10.78
N SER A 160 1.05 13.02 -9.46
CA SER A 160 1.65 13.90 -8.46
C SER A 160 3.01 13.44 -7.92
N HIS A 161 3.64 12.44 -8.51
CA HIS A 161 4.95 11.86 -8.14
C HIS A 161 6.14 12.75 -8.46
#